data_b0b201fa2a566206f93c191e7f81cbf3
#
_entry.id   b0b201fa2a566206f93c191e7f81cbf3
#
_cell.length_a   1.000
_cell.length_b   1.000
_cell.length_c   1.000
_cell.angle_alpha   90.00
_cell.angle_beta   90.00
_cell.angle_gamma   90.00
#
_symmetry.space_group_name_H-M   'P 1'
#
loop_
_entity.id
_entity.type
_entity.pdbx_description
1 polymer ?
#
loop_
_entity_poly.entity_id
_entity_poly.type
_entity_poly.pdbx_seq_one_letter_code
_entity_poly.pdbx_strand_id
1 'polypeptide(L)'
;MEHAQAPALVICGHGMVAQRLLEQLVATGHPFSRIVVFNGEPFAAYNRIQLSSLLANQVRESELELKPRSWFRQHKIEVYNREPVTAIEPQQRRVTTASGRTLAYHTLVLATGASPSRLGLPGEDLDGVMTFRDLTDTRTLIHRAQTHRRAVVIGGGFLGLEAAEGLRARGMDVTILHRSGHLLNRQLNPAAGELLKHQLQQRGLTVLTGTEPTALLGKDQVQAVQLSDGTVLATDLVVLATGIHPNKALAEAAGLACNRGVQVDSQMTTSNPHIHALGECCQFQEHTFGLVEPGYEQAAVLARHLCQVSGNPGFTPGEIATRLKISDLPIFSCGPITPGPHTETIEWQDYAQAVYGQLLVEHNRLTGAILLGDTSSAPWYSELIRSGTDISRYRDTIAFGKPYCDAAA
;
A
#
# COMPACT_ATOMS: atom_id res chain seq x y z
N MET A 1 46.58 7.61 -13.64
CA MET A 1 45.83 6.58 -12.89
C MET A 1 44.60 7.28 -12.34
N GLU A 2 43.47 7.12 -13.01
CA GLU A 2 42.17 7.56 -12.45
C GLU A 2 41.98 6.79 -11.16
N HIS A 3 41.91 7.50 -10.04
CA HIS A 3 41.45 6.90 -8.79
C HIS A 3 40.04 6.38 -9.06
N ALA A 4 39.90 5.07 -9.22
CA ALA A 4 38.60 4.42 -9.29
C ALA A 4 37.82 4.86 -8.05
N GLN A 5 36.88 5.76 -8.24
CA GLN A 5 36.03 6.29 -7.16
C GLN A 5 35.32 5.09 -6.58
N ALA A 6 35.51 4.86 -5.29
CA ALA A 6 34.96 3.70 -4.61
C ALA A 6 33.41 3.65 -4.81
N PRO A 7 32.83 2.48 -5.10
CA PRO A 7 31.44 2.36 -5.57
C PRO A 7 30.46 2.90 -4.52
N ALA A 8 29.75 3.98 -4.88
CA ALA A 8 28.74 4.60 -4.04
C ALA A 8 27.34 4.19 -4.50
N LEU A 9 26.51 3.75 -3.54
CA LEU A 9 25.09 3.55 -3.71
C LEU A 9 24.33 4.78 -3.20
N VAL A 10 23.48 5.34 -4.04
CA VAL A 10 22.55 6.41 -3.67
C VAL A 10 21.11 5.89 -3.74
N ILE A 11 20.30 6.15 -2.73
CA ILE A 11 18.88 5.77 -2.67
C ILE A 11 18.04 7.04 -2.57
N CYS A 12 17.09 7.21 -3.48
CA CYS A 12 16.11 8.31 -3.48
C CYS A 12 14.80 7.84 -2.87
N GLY A 13 14.52 8.28 -1.65
CA GLY A 13 13.38 7.86 -0.83
C GLY A 13 13.79 6.91 0.29
N HIS A 14 13.14 7.06 1.45
CA HIS A 14 13.41 6.23 2.64
C HIS A 14 12.10 5.75 3.27
N GLY A 15 11.30 5.03 2.47
CA GLY A 15 10.12 4.32 2.95
C GLY A 15 10.45 2.88 3.40
N MET A 16 9.41 2.10 3.69
CA MET A 16 9.53 0.71 4.16
C MET A 16 10.34 -0.18 3.20
N VAL A 17 10.13 -0.02 1.89
CA VAL A 17 10.80 -0.85 0.88
C VAL A 17 12.29 -0.50 0.76
N ALA A 18 12.65 0.81 0.80
CA ALA A 18 14.04 1.24 0.85
C ALA A 18 14.76 0.74 2.12
N GLN A 19 14.08 0.79 3.27
CA GLN A 19 14.61 0.24 4.52
C GLN A 19 14.84 -1.27 4.39
N ARG A 20 13.91 -1.99 3.80
CA ARG A 20 14.07 -3.44 3.56
C ARG A 20 15.24 -3.74 2.65
N LEU A 21 15.45 -2.94 1.59
CA LEU A 21 16.63 -3.07 0.72
C LEU A 21 17.93 -2.89 1.51
N LEU A 22 18.03 -1.87 2.37
CA LEU A 22 19.20 -1.66 3.20
C LEU A 22 19.48 -2.86 4.13
N GLU A 23 18.45 -3.43 4.73
CA GLU A 23 18.57 -4.64 5.57
C GLU A 23 19.08 -5.84 4.77
N GLN A 24 18.55 -6.06 3.56
CA GLN A 24 18.98 -7.14 2.69
C GLN A 24 20.43 -6.95 2.20
N LEU A 25 20.83 -5.72 1.83
CA LEU A 25 22.21 -5.40 1.45
C LEU A 25 23.19 -5.69 2.59
N VAL A 26 22.85 -5.26 3.81
CA VAL A 26 23.68 -5.53 5.00
C VAL A 26 23.79 -7.03 5.27
N ALA A 27 22.66 -7.76 5.19
CA ALA A 27 22.64 -9.21 5.43
C ALA A 27 23.40 -10.01 4.38
N THR A 28 23.38 -9.57 3.12
CA THR A 28 24.03 -10.25 2.00
C THR A 28 25.53 -9.93 1.90
N GLY A 29 25.98 -8.79 2.45
CA GLY A 29 27.36 -8.31 2.34
C GLY A 29 27.60 -7.55 1.03
N HIS A 30 27.18 -6.27 1.00
CA HIS A 30 27.22 -5.43 -0.21
C HIS A 30 28.66 -4.95 -0.56
N PRO A 31 28.93 -4.69 -1.88
CA PRO A 31 30.25 -4.24 -2.34
C PRO A 31 30.46 -2.72 -2.22
N PHE A 32 29.45 -1.96 -1.76
CA PHE A 32 29.51 -0.50 -1.75
C PHE A 32 30.38 0.01 -0.59
N SER A 33 31.28 0.93 -0.89
CA SER A 33 32.10 1.63 0.09
C SER A 33 31.34 2.73 0.81
N ARG A 34 30.27 3.24 0.20
CA ARG A 34 29.42 4.31 0.71
C ARG A 34 27.97 4.06 0.32
N ILE A 35 27.06 4.20 1.28
CA ILE A 35 25.60 4.17 1.04
C ILE A 35 25.01 5.48 1.54
N VAL A 36 24.31 6.19 0.67
CA VAL A 36 23.65 7.47 0.97
C VAL A 36 22.18 7.39 0.61
N VAL A 37 21.33 7.78 1.56
CA VAL A 37 19.88 7.80 1.41
C VAL A 37 19.37 9.23 1.52
N PHE A 38 18.72 9.73 0.49
CA PHE A 38 18.04 11.01 0.47
C PHE A 38 16.54 10.80 0.66
N ASN A 39 15.97 11.45 1.66
CA ASN A 39 14.58 11.31 2.06
C ASN A 39 13.86 12.66 2.07
N GLY A 40 12.73 12.78 1.39
CA GLY A 40 11.92 13.99 1.39
C GLY A 40 11.17 14.23 2.71
N GLU A 41 10.88 13.17 3.46
CA GLU A 41 10.19 13.26 4.75
C GLU A 41 11.13 13.68 5.88
N PRO A 42 10.59 14.30 6.95
CA PRO A 42 11.39 14.71 8.10
C PRO A 42 11.79 13.55 9.02
N PHE A 43 11.26 12.35 8.79
CA PHE A 43 11.43 11.15 9.62
C PHE A 43 12.27 10.10 8.89
N ALA A 44 13.03 9.29 9.65
CA ALA A 44 13.56 8.04 9.13
C ALA A 44 12.42 7.06 8.75
N ALA A 45 12.75 5.97 8.07
CA ALA A 45 11.76 4.97 7.68
C ALA A 45 10.98 4.44 8.89
N TYR A 46 9.67 4.41 8.75
CA TYR A 46 8.73 3.94 9.77
C TYR A 46 7.69 2.99 9.15
N ASN A 47 7.02 2.22 10.01
CA ASN A 47 5.99 1.28 9.59
C ASN A 47 4.70 2.01 9.21
N ARG A 48 4.50 2.27 7.90
CA ARG A 48 3.31 2.96 7.37
C ARG A 48 2.04 2.15 7.53
N ILE A 49 2.12 0.82 7.61
CA ILE A 49 0.95 -0.04 7.81
C ILE A 49 0.29 0.26 9.16
N GLN A 50 1.07 0.69 10.15
CA GLN A 50 0.56 1.01 11.47
C GLN A 50 0.06 2.45 11.64
N LEU A 51 0.03 3.27 10.58
CA LEU A 51 -0.51 4.64 10.69
C LEU A 51 -2.01 4.65 11.04
N SER A 52 -2.77 3.69 10.56
CA SER A 52 -4.18 3.50 10.95
C SER A 52 -4.32 3.14 12.42
N SER A 53 -3.47 2.27 12.95
CA SER A 53 -3.42 1.92 14.37
C SER A 53 -3.00 3.11 15.24
N LEU A 54 -2.07 3.95 14.76
CA LEU A 54 -1.70 5.21 15.42
C LEU A 54 -2.88 6.19 15.42
N LEU A 55 -3.56 6.34 14.28
CA LEU A 55 -4.76 7.16 14.18
C LEU A 55 -5.85 6.66 15.11
N ALA A 56 -6.03 5.34 15.25
CA ALA A 56 -6.99 4.72 16.17
C ALA A 56 -6.55 4.69 17.64
N ASN A 57 -5.39 5.27 17.99
CA ASN A 57 -4.80 5.26 19.33
C ASN A 57 -4.49 3.87 19.90
N GLN A 58 -4.20 2.91 19.02
CA GLN A 58 -3.88 1.52 19.38
C GLN A 58 -2.37 1.29 19.57
N VAL A 59 -1.53 2.13 18.96
CA VAL A 59 -0.07 2.10 19.07
C VAL A 59 0.45 3.50 19.32
N ARG A 60 1.64 3.61 19.92
CA ARG A 60 2.35 4.87 20.09
C ARG A 60 3.23 5.16 18.88
N GLU A 61 3.45 6.40 18.59
CA GLU A 61 4.30 6.81 17.47
C GLU A 61 5.72 6.24 17.52
N SER A 62 6.30 6.12 18.74
CA SER A 62 7.62 5.52 18.95
C SER A 62 7.72 4.05 18.53
N GLU A 63 6.61 3.35 18.41
CA GLU A 63 6.54 1.94 17.99
C GLU A 63 6.57 1.79 16.46
N LEU A 64 6.45 2.89 15.73
CA LEU A 64 6.51 2.88 14.27
C LEU A 64 7.94 2.79 13.73
N GLU A 65 8.95 3.15 14.50
CA GLU A 65 10.33 3.21 14.03
C GLU A 65 10.83 1.82 13.58
N LEU A 66 11.28 1.70 12.33
CA LEU A 66 11.77 0.42 11.79
C LEU A 66 13.18 0.09 12.27
N LYS A 67 14.07 1.09 12.32
CA LYS A 67 15.46 0.94 12.80
C LYS A 67 15.91 2.18 13.53
N PRO A 68 16.58 2.02 14.69
CA PRO A 68 17.12 3.14 15.44
C PRO A 68 18.34 3.77 14.74
N ARG A 69 18.62 5.03 15.02
CA ARG A 69 19.77 5.76 14.45
C ARG A 69 21.12 5.04 14.65
N SER A 70 21.26 4.25 15.73
CA SER A 70 22.45 3.43 16.00
C SER A 70 22.70 2.39 14.90
N TRP A 71 21.64 1.81 14.34
CA TRP A 71 21.74 0.83 13.26
C TRP A 71 22.40 1.43 12.01
N PHE A 72 21.98 2.62 11.58
CA PHE A 72 22.57 3.30 10.41
C PHE A 72 24.06 3.65 10.66
N ARG A 73 24.40 4.11 11.84
CA ARG A 73 25.80 4.39 12.22
C ARG A 73 26.65 3.13 12.21
N GLN A 74 26.15 2.03 12.76
CA GLN A 74 26.84 0.73 12.79
C GLN A 74 27.17 0.24 11.37
N HIS A 75 26.25 0.44 10.43
CA HIS A 75 26.42 0.00 9.05
C HIS A 75 26.96 1.09 8.11
N LYS A 76 27.40 2.23 8.66
CA LYS A 76 27.96 3.38 7.90
C LYS A 76 27.05 3.87 6.78
N ILE A 77 25.73 3.88 7.03
CA ILE A 77 24.70 4.38 6.12
C ILE A 77 24.39 5.83 6.47
N GLU A 78 24.55 6.72 5.50
CA GLU A 78 24.24 8.14 5.65
C GLU A 78 22.79 8.39 5.24
N VAL A 79 21.97 8.93 6.14
CA VAL A 79 20.56 9.27 5.86
C VAL A 79 20.35 10.76 6.04
N TYR A 80 19.88 11.41 4.96
CA TYR A 80 19.54 12.83 4.92
C TYR A 80 18.03 12.98 4.83
N ASN A 81 17.37 13.33 5.94
CA ASN A 81 15.94 13.62 5.98
C ASN A 81 15.68 15.09 5.57
N ARG A 82 14.47 15.39 5.05
CA ARG A 82 14.08 16.69 4.47
C ARG A 82 14.98 17.12 3.31
N GLU A 83 15.54 16.15 2.61
CA GLU A 83 16.50 16.38 1.54
C GLU A 83 16.11 15.57 0.29
N PRO A 84 14.99 15.90 -0.37
CA PRO A 84 14.57 15.18 -1.56
C PRO A 84 15.54 15.42 -2.72
N VAL A 85 15.77 14.39 -3.52
CA VAL A 85 16.44 14.52 -4.82
C VAL A 85 15.48 15.20 -5.80
N THR A 86 15.97 16.24 -6.47
CA THR A 86 15.18 17.05 -7.41
C THR A 86 15.63 16.87 -8.86
N ALA A 87 16.86 16.40 -9.10
CA ALA A 87 17.36 16.11 -10.44
C ALA A 87 18.28 14.90 -10.44
N ILE A 88 18.27 14.18 -11.57
CA ILE A 88 19.19 13.08 -11.90
C ILE A 88 19.82 13.40 -13.25
N GLU A 89 21.13 13.29 -13.34
CA GLU A 89 21.92 13.42 -14.56
C GLU A 89 22.56 12.06 -14.90
N PRO A 90 21.86 11.19 -15.65
CA PRO A 90 22.29 9.81 -15.84
C PRO A 90 23.66 9.67 -16.53
N GLN A 91 23.98 10.55 -17.50
CA GLN A 91 25.24 10.52 -18.24
C GLN A 91 26.44 10.87 -17.34
N GLN A 92 26.22 11.75 -16.36
CA GLN A 92 27.23 12.17 -15.38
C GLN A 92 27.19 11.32 -14.12
N ARG A 93 26.21 10.41 -14.00
CA ARG A 93 25.93 9.61 -12.79
C ARG A 93 25.87 10.46 -11.53
N ARG A 94 25.09 11.53 -11.58
CA ARG A 94 24.98 12.51 -10.51
C ARG A 94 23.52 12.77 -10.14
N VAL A 95 23.27 12.98 -8.86
CA VAL A 95 22.00 13.49 -8.34
C VAL A 95 22.20 14.87 -7.75
N THR A 96 21.14 15.69 -7.78
CA THR A 96 21.06 16.98 -7.11
C THR A 96 19.84 16.98 -6.18
N THR A 97 20.00 17.50 -4.97
CA THR A 97 18.96 17.58 -3.97
C THR A 97 18.34 18.99 -3.89
N ALA A 98 17.26 19.15 -3.14
CA ALA A 98 16.57 20.44 -2.96
C ALA A 98 17.45 21.52 -2.33
N SER A 99 18.44 21.16 -1.49
CA SER A 99 19.41 22.13 -0.93
C SER A 99 20.52 22.51 -1.89
N GLY A 100 20.55 21.95 -3.12
CA GLY A 100 21.60 22.15 -4.10
C GLY A 100 22.83 21.24 -3.89
N ARG A 101 22.77 20.28 -2.96
CA ARG A 101 23.82 19.28 -2.78
C ARG A 101 23.87 18.39 -4.02
N THR A 102 25.06 18.15 -4.55
CA THR A 102 25.29 17.21 -5.64
C THR A 102 26.11 16.01 -5.16
N LEU A 103 25.77 14.81 -5.64
CA LEU A 103 26.49 13.59 -5.29
C LEU A 103 26.58 12.68 -6.52
N ALA A 104 27.81 12.21 -6.80
CA ALA A 104 28.02 11.18 -7.81
C ALA A 104 27.66 9.80 -7.27
N TYR A 105 27.11 8.93 -8.12
CA TYR A 105 26.76 7.55 -7.78
C TYR A 105 27.41 6.55 -8.76
N HIS A 106 27.70 5.38 -8.26
CA HIS A 106 27.97 4.20 -9.08
C HIS A 106 26.66 3.48 -9.43
N THR A 107 25.78 3.40 -8.43
CA THR A 107 24.45 2.80 -8.53
C THR A 107 23.44 3.73 -7.87
N LEU A 108 22.30 3.94 -8.53
CA LEU A 108 21.18 4.73 -8.03
C LEU A 108 19.95 3.84 -7.88
N VAL A 109 19.22 3.99 -6.77
CA VAL A 109 17.94 3.32 -6.55
C VAL A 109 16.84 4.34 -6.32
N LEU A 110 15.80 4.27 -7.13
CA LEU A 110 14.58 5.04 -6.97
C LEU A 110 13.60 4.26 -6.10
N ALA A 111 13.31 4.80 -4.91
CA ALA A 111 12.34 4.28 -3.95
C ALA A 111 11.37 5.39 -3.51
N THR A 112 10.97 6.22 -4.48
CA THR A 112 10.20 7.45 -4.29
C THR A 112 8.73 7.20 -3.91
N GLY A 113 8.27 5.95 -3.96
CA GLY A 113 6.93 5.55 -3.55
C GLY A 113 5.83 6.12 -4.45
N ALA A 114 4.69 6.44 -3.85
CA ALA A 114 3.51 6.94 -4.52
C ALA A 114 2.90 8.11 -3.73
N SER A 115 2.16 8.96 -4.43
CA SER A 115 1.39 10.07 -3.85
C SER A 115 -0.10 9.76 -3.86
N PRO A 116 -0.88 10.31 -2.90
CA PRO A 116 -2.32 10.18 -2.89
C PRO A 116 -2.94 10.80 -4.14
N SER A 117 -3.98 10.17 -4.67
CA SER A 117 -4.75 10.72 -5.78
C SER A 117 -5.68 11.82 -5.28
N ARG A 118 -5.69 12.94 -5.98
CA ARG A 118 -6.66 14.02 -5.82
C ARG A 118 -7.78 13.88 -6.85
N LEU A 119 -8.95 14.38 -6.52
CA LEU A 119 -10.14 14.27 -7.39
C LEU A 119 -10.25 15.45 -8.36
N GLY A 120 -9.56 16.57 -8.07
CA GLY A 120 -9.67 17.82 -8.84
C GLY A 120 -11.04 18.50 -8.67
N LEU A 121 -11.70 18.28 -7.54
CA LEU A 121 -13.01 18.87 -7.26
C LEU A 121 -12.90 20.32 -6.84
N PRO A 122 -13.89 21.17 -7.16
CA PRO A 122 -13.99 22.50 -6.58
C PRO A 122 -13.92 22.43 -5.06
N GLY A 123 -13.09 23.28 -4.44
CA GLY A 123 -12.90 23.33 -3.00
C GLY A 123 -11.93 22.31 -2.40
N GLU A 124 -11.22 21.53 -3.22
CA GLU A 124 -10.26 20.52 -2.73
C GLU A 124 -9.05 21.14 -2.01
N ASP A 125 -8.78 22.43 -2.19
CA ASP A 125 -7.71 23.16 -1.52
C ASP A 125 -8.16 23.90 -0.25
N LEU A 126 -9.42 23.76 0.17
CA LEU A 126 -9.94 24.32 1.42
C LEU A 126 -9.22 23.70 2.63
N ASP A 127 -8.98 24.51 3.67
CA ASP A 127 -8.48 23.97 4.94
C ASP A 127 -9.46 22.91 5.49
N GLY A 128 -8.93 21.83 6.07
CA GLY A 128 -9.72 20.69 6.49
C GLY A 128 -9.93 19.62 5.41
N VAL A 129 -9.47 19.85 4.17
CA VAL A 129 -9.39 18.81 3.14
C VAL A 129 -7.99 18.25 3.09
N MET A 130 -7.83 16.97 3.34
CA MET A 130 -6.52 16.36 3.45
C MET A 130 -6.50 14.90 3.01
N THR A 131 -5.33 14.36 2.88
CA THR A 131 -5.09 12.94 2.59
C THR A 131 -4.77 12.18 3.87
N PHE A 132 -4.66 10.86 3.76
CA PHE A 132 -4.13 10.00 4.81
C PHE A 132 -3.06 9.10 4.20
N ARG A 133 -1.79 9.52 4.28
CA ARG A 133 -0.70 8.83 3.59
C ARG A 133 0.55 8.65 4.44
N ASP A 134 0.90 9.64 5.22
CA ASP A 134 2.15 9.67 5.97
C ASP A 134 1.95 10.05 7.45
N LEU A 135 3.04 10.10 8.19
CA LEU A 135 3.02 10.43 9.61
C LEU A 135 2.59 11.89 9.85
N THR A 136 2.89 12.80 8.92
CA THR A 136 2.45 14.21 9.01
C THR A 136 0.95 14.32 8.87
N ASP A 137 0.37 13.63 7.87
CA ASP A 137 -1.07 13.52 7.70
C ASP A 137 -1.72 12.95 8.97
N THR A 138 -1.17 11.83 9.47
CA THR A 138 -1.70 11.18 10.67
C THR A 138 -1.71 12.08 11.89
N ARG A 139 -0.62 12.81 12.15
CA ARG A 139 -0.53 13.79 13.24
C ARG A 139 -1.56 14.91 13.09
N THR A 140 -1.74 15.40 11.86
CA THR A 140 -2.73 16.44 11.58
C THR A 140 -4.15 15.92 11.81
N LEU A 141 -4.48 14.70 11.36
CA LEU A 141 -5.77 14.06 11.61
C LEU A 141 -6.03 13.87 13.11
N ILE A 142 -5.02 13.40 13.85
CA ILE A 142 -5.11 13.27 15.32
C ILE A 142 -5.41 14.61 15.98
N HIS A 143 -4.73 15.67 15.56
CA HIS A 143 -4.95 17.02 16.10
C HIS A 143 -6.35 17.54 15.74
N ARG A 144 -6.78 17.39 14.49
CA ARG A 144 -8.10 17.82 14.02
C ARG A 144 -9.23 17.07 14.76
N ALA A 145 -9.09 15.79 15.02
CA ALA A 145 -10.07 15.01 15.76
C ALA A 145 -10.32 15.49 17.21
N GLN A 146 -9.42 16.31 17.76
CA GLN A 146 -9.62 16.91 19.09
C GLN A 146 -10.58 18.10 19.08
N THR A 147 -10.72 18.79 17.94
CA THR A 147 -11.46 20.06 17.81
C THR A 147 -12.64 19.99 16.85
N HIS A 148 -12.67 19.00 15.96
CA HIS A 148 -13.67 18.80 14.93
C HIS A 148 -14.57 17.62 15.30
N ARG A 149 -15.81 17.60 14.83
CA ARG A 149 -16.78 16.56 15.19
C ARG A 149 -17.18 15.67 14.03
N ARG A 150 -17.24 16.19 12.82
CA ARG A 150 -17.75 15.48 11.65
C ARG A 150 -16.64 15.32 10.61
N ALA A 151 -16.50 14.12 10.10
CA ALA A 151 -15.59 13.81 9.02
C ALA A 151 -16.30 13.10 7.88
N VAL A 152 -15.94 13.45 6.65
CA VAL A 152 -16.30 12.70 5.45
C VAL A 152 -15.04 12.07 4.89
N VAL A 153 -15.03 10.73 4.75
CA VAL A 153 -13.95 9.99 4.11
C VAL A 153 -14.40 9.60 2.71
N ILE A 154 -13.70 10.10 1.69
CA ILE A 154 -14.00 9.83 0.29
C ILE A 154 -13.10 8.68 -0.19
N GLY A 155 -13.70 7.49 -0.30
CA GLY A 155 -13.04 6.25 -0.71
C GLY A 155 -13.34 5.09 0.23
N GLY A 156 -13.98 4.04 -0.27
CA GLY A 156 -14.31 2.81 0.48
C GLY A 156 -13.32 1.66 0.23
N GLY A 157 -12.06 2.01 -0.06
CA GLY A 157 -10.92 1.07 -0.10
C GLY A 157 -10.28 0.91 1.28
N PHE A 158 -9.20 0.12 1.37
CA PHE A 158 -8.50 -0.17 2.63
C PHE A 158 -8.20 1.08 3.46
N LEU A 159 -7.45 2.00 2.88
CA LEU A 159 -6.97 3.19 3.59
C LEU A 159 -8.11 4.10 4.03
N GLY A 160 -9.19 4.18 3.22
CA GLY A 160 -10.37 4.96 3.59
C GLY A 160 -11.13 4.35 4.77
N LEU A 161 -11.31 3.04 4.78
CA LEU A 161 -11.96 2.35 5.88
C LEU A 161 -11.13 2.43 7.18
N GLU A 162 -9.82 2.29 7.07
CA GLU A 162 -8.90 2.45 8.20
C GLU A 162 -8.90 3.90 8.74
N ALA A 163 -8.90 4.90 7.86
CA ALA A 163 -9.01 6.30 8.25
C ALA A 163 -10.34 6.58 8.96
N ALA A 164 -11.45 6.08 8.41
CA ALA A 164 -12.77 6.25 8.98
C ALA A 164 -12.88 5.66 10.38
N GLU A 165 -12.41 4.43 10.57
CA GLU A 165 -12.39 3.78 11.88
C GLU A 165 -11.46 4.48 12.87
N GLY A 166 -10.29 4.93 12.41
CA GLY A 166 -9.37 5.68 13.25
C GLY A 166 -9.98 6.99 13.76
N LEU A 167 -10.68 7.73 12.90
CA LEU A 167 -11.38 8.97 13.27
C LEU A 167 -12.58 8.69 14.19
N ARG A 168 -13.36 7.64 13.90
CA ARG A 168 -14.46 7.18 14.78
C ARG A 168 -13.95 6.82 16.17
N ALA A 169 -12.84 6.07 16.25
CA ALA A 169 -12.21 5.71 17.52
C ALA A 169 -11.77 6.93 18.35
N ARG A 170 -11.59 8.09 17.69
CA ARG A 170 -11.32 9.38 18.33
C ARG A 170 -12.58 10.19 18.64
N GLY A 171 -13.77 9.62 18.45
CA GLY A 171 -15.04 10.23 18.82
C GLY A 171 -15.65 11.16 17.76
N MET A 172 -15.18 11.06 16.51
CA MET A 172 -15.80 11.80 15.39
C MET A 172 -17.01 11.04 14.82
N ASP A 173 -17.99 11.79 14.33
CA ASP A 173 -19.07 11.29 13.49
C ASP A 173 -18.54 11.17 12.06
N VAL A 174 -18.42 9.95 11.54
CA VAL A 174 -17.75 9.70 10.26
C VAL A 174 -18.72 9.16 9.23
N THR A 175 -18.74 9.80 8.05
CA THR A 175 -19.43 9.33 6.85
C THR A 175 -18.41 8.87 5.81
N ILE A 176 -18.56 7.65 5.30
CA ILE A 176 -17.77 7.10 4.20
C ILE A 176 -18.56 7.27 2.91
N LEU A 177 -17.95 7.92 1.91
CA LEU A 177 -18.48 8.00 0.54
C LEU A 177 -17.72 7.06 -0.36
N HIS A 178 -18.45 6.23 -1.11
CA HIS A 178 -17.83 5.33 -2.08
C HIS A 178 -18.61 5.29 -3.38
N ARG A 179 -17.93 5.53 -4.52
CA ARG A 179 -18.55 5.59 -5.84
C ARG A 179 -19.09 4.25 -6.33
N SER A 180 -18.44 3.14 -5.97
CA SER A 180 -18.88 1.81 -6.34
C SER A 180 -20.06 1.35 -5.47
N GLY A 181 -20.85 0.39 -5.97
CA GLY A 181 -22.04 -0.12 -5.27
C GLY A 181 -21.76 -0.82 -3.94
N HIS A 182 -20.52 -1.25 -3.68
CA HIS A 182 -20.12 -1.89 -2.42
C HIS A 182 -18.67 -1.55 -2.05
N LEU A 183 -18.35 -1.68 -0.76
CA LEU A 183 -17.02 -1.43 -0.21
C LEU A 183 -16.02 -2.46 -0.69
N LEU A 184 -14.72 -2.09 -0.75
CA LEU A 184 -13.62 -2.96 -1.18
C LEU A 184 -13.88 -3.68 -2.51
N ASN A 185 -14.50 -3.00 -3.47
CA ASN A 185 -14.99 -3.56 -4.73
C ASN A 185 -13.93 -4.23 -5.62
N ARG A 186 -12.65 -4.13 -5.28
CA ARG A 186 -11.54 -4.86 -5.92
C ARG A 186 -11.16 -6.14 -5.18
N GLN A 187 -11.61 -6.32 -3.95
CA GLN A 187 -11.25 -7.43 -3.07
C GLN A 187 -12.45 -8.27 -2.63
N LEU A 188 -13.62 -7.69 -2.61
CA LEU A 188 -14.85 -8.34 -2.17
C LEU A 188 -15.87 -8.36 -3.31
N ASN A 189 -16.68 -9.39 -3.33
CA ASN A 189 -17.90 -9.40 -4.14
C ASN A 189 -19.02 -8.56 -3.46
N PRO A 190 -20.14 -8.31 -4.13
CA PRO A 190 -21.23 -7.50 -3.56
C PRO A 190 -21.77 -8.02 -2.23
N ALA A 191 -21.89 -9.34 -2.03
CA ALA A 191 -22.43 -9.92 -0.81
C ALA A 191 -21.50 -9.68 0.40
N ALA A 192 -20.20 -9.95 0.25
CA ALA A 192 -19.21 -9.67 1.28
C ALA A 192 -19.08 -8.16 1.56
N GLY A 193 -19.16 -7.31 0.51
CA GLY A 193 -19.11 -5.86 0.64
C GLY A 193 -20.31 -5.29 1.39
N GLU A 194 -21.51 -5.84 1.21
CA GLU A 194 -22.71 -5.42 1.94
C GLU A 194 -22.65 -5.89 3.41
N LEU A 195 -22.17 -7.10 3.68
CA LEU A 195 -21.93 -7.56 5.05
C LEU A 195 -20.93 -6.66 5.77
N LEU A 196 -19.84 -6.28 5.12
CA LEU A 196 -18.86 -5.33 5.65
C LEU A 196 -19.51 -3.97 5.97
N LYS A 197 -20.31 -3.43 5.05
CA LYS A 197 -21.03 -2.17 5.24
C LYS A 197 -21.94 -2.24 6.46
N HIS A 198 -22.72 -3.31 6.59
CA HIS A 198 -23.59 -3.52 7.74
C HIS A 198 -22.80 -3.54 9.07
N GLN A 199 -21.67 -4.23 9.12
CA GLN A 199 -20.80 -4.27 10.31
C GLN A 199 -20.24 -2.88 10.66
N LEU A 200 -19.84 -2.08 9.70
CA LEU A 200 -19.36 -0.72 9.93
C LEU A 200 -20.47 0.21 10.41
N GLN A 201 -21.69 0.07 9.87
CA GLN A 201 -22.86 0.83 10.33
C GLN A 201 -23.27 0.48 11.77
N GLN A 202 -23.22 -0.79 12.15
CA GLN A 202 -23.45 -1.21 13.55
C GLN A 202 -22.44 -0.59 14.52
N ARG A 203 -21.27 -0.21 14.06
CA ARG A 203 -20.24 0.47 14.85
C ARG A 203 -20.39 1.99 14.89
N GLY A 204 -21.42 2.54 14.24
CA GLY A 204 -21.74 3.96 14.24
C GLY A 204 -21.12 4.75 13.06
N LEU A 205 -20.59 4.09 12.05
CA LEU A 205 -20.19 4.75 10.80
C LEU A 205 -21.41 4.93 9.89
N THR A 206 -21.49 6.05 9.20
CA THR A 206 -22.42 6.22 8.07
C THR A 206 -21.71 5.80 6.78
N VAL A 207 -22.33 4.91 6.00
CA VAL A 207 -21.73 4.40 4.75
C VAL A 207 -22.67 4.64 3.59
N LEU A 208 -22.23 5.47 2.63
CA LEU A 208 -22.92 5.80 1.40
C LEU A 208 -22.13 5.20 0.22
N THR A 209 -22.70 4.19 -0.43
CA THR A 209 -22.16 3.53 -1.62
C THR A 209 -22.93 3.96 -2.86
N GLY A 210 -22.32 3.84 -4.05
CA GLY A 210 -22.92 4.32 -5.32
C GLY A 210 -23.04 5.84 -5.40
N THR A 211 -22.20 6.58 -4.65
CA THR A 211 -22.32 8.03 -4.48
C THR A 211 -20.97 8.70 -4.71
N GLU A 212 -21.00 9.79 -5.47
CA GLU A 212 -19.81 10.59 -5.79
C GLU A 212 -19.95 12.04 -5.31
N PRO A 213 -18.88 12.61 -4.73
CA PRO A 213 -18.82 14.04 -4.45
C PRO A 213 -18.66 14.83 -5.75
N THR A 214 -19.26 16.01 -5.82
CA THR A 214 -19.13 16.94 -6.96
C THR A 214 -18.41 18.23 -6.58
N ALA A 215 -18.47 18.65 -5.31
CA ALA A 215 -17.76 19.81 -4.78
C ALA A 215 -17.55 19.71 -3.28
N LEU A 216 -16.52 20.35 -2.79
CA LEU A 216 -16.28 20.60 -1.38
C LEU A 216 -16.60 22.07 -1.11
N LEU A 217 -17.54 22.32 -0.20
CA LEU A 217 -18.12 23.62 0.04
C LEU A 217 -17.52 24.26 1.29
N GLY A 218 -17.24 25.56 1.22
CA GLY A 218 -16.73 26.37 2.31
C GLY A 218 -16.16 27.69 1.80
N LYS A 219 -15.71 28.54 2.70
CA LYS A 219 -15.03 29.80 2.35
C LYS A 219 -13.51 29.62 2.48
N ASP A 220 -13.01 29.50 3.69
CA ASP A 220 -11.61 29.29 4.01
C ASP A 220 -11.35 27.84 4.48
N GLN A 221 -12.36 27.23 5.10
CA GLN A 221 -12.37 25.86 5.60
C GLN A 221 -13.53 25.08 4.98
N VAL A 222 -13.37 23.77 4.85
CA VAL A 222 -14.45 22.89 4.40
C VAL A 222 -15.59 22.89 5.43
N GLN A 223 -16.82 23.02 4.95
CA GLN A 223 -18.04 23.02 5.78
C GLN A 223 -19.05 21.98 5.31
N ALA A 224 -18.95 21.53 4.07
CA ALA A 224 -19.81 20.48 3.55
C ALA A 224 -19.22 19.83 2.30
N VAL A 225 -19.76 18.65 1.96
CA VAL A 225 -19.54 17.93 0.69
C VAL A 225 -20.84 17.90 -0.08
N GLN A 226 -20.83 18.35 -1.32
CA GLN A 226 -21.95 18.24 -2.25
C GLN A 226 -21.85 16.93 -3.04
N LEU A 227 -22.94 16.19 -3.12
CA LEU A 227 -23.04 14.92 -3.84
C LEU A 227 -23.69 15.08 -5.21
N SER A 228 -23.53 14.07 -6.06
CA SER A 228 -24.05 14.08 -7.42
C SER A 228 -25.58 14.13 -7.53
N ASP A 229 -26.30 13.70 -6.50
CA ASP A 229 -27.77 13.79 -6.40
C ASP A 229 -28.27 15.14 -5.83
N GLY A 230 -27.36 16.08 -5.56
CA GLY A 230 -27.65 17.38 -4.98
C GLY A 230 -27.67 17.40 -3.45
N THR A 231 -27.53 16.26 -2.78
CA THR A 231 -27.42 16.19 -1.31
C THR A 231 -26.17 16.94 -0.83
N VAL A 232 -26.31 17.65 0.31
CA VAL A 232 -25.19 18.37 0.96
C VAL A 232 -24.97 17.78 2.35
N LEU A 233 -23.79 17.24 2.55
CA LEU A 233 -23.35 16.65 3.83
C LEU A 233 -22.48 17.64 4.59
N ALA A 234 -22.98 18.14 5.70
CA ALA A 234 -22.20 19.03 6.57
C ALA A 234 -21.01 18.27 7.19
N THR A 235 -19.81 18.86 7.12
CA THR A 235 -18.58 18.25 7.65
C THR A 235 -17.57 19.33 8.05
N ASP A 236 -16.67 18.99 8.96
CA ASP A 236 -15.60 19.86 9.43
C ASP A 236 -14.21 19.36 8.92
N LEU A 237 -14.19 18.14 8.35
CA LEU A 237 -12.99 17.46 7.89
C LEU A 237 -13.32 16.57 6.68
N VAL A 238 -12.50 16.60 5.65
CA VAL A 238 -12.60 15.69 4.50
C VAL A 238 -11.28 14.95 4.34
N VAL A 239 -11.34 13.60 4.27
CA VAL A 239 -10.19 12.76 4.00
C VAL A 239 -10.31 12.11 2.63
N LEU A 240 -9.38 12.43 1.74
CA LEU A 240 -9.30 11.85 0.40
C LEU A 240 -8.51 10.53 0.45
N ALA A 241 -9.19 9.42 0.21
CA ALA A 241 -8.63 8.06 0.18
C ALA A 241 -8.99 7.33 -1.12
N THR A 242 -8.84 8.02 -2.26
CA THR A 242 -9.32 7.60 -3.58
C THR A 242 -8.31 6.81 -4.40
N GLY A 243 -7.17 6.46 -3.80
CA GLY A 243 -6.08 5.71 -4.41
C GLY A 243 -4.76 6.46 -4.41
N ILE A 244 -3.79 5.89 -5.10
CA ILE A 244 -2.42 6.41 -5.20
C ILE A 244 -1.96 6.39 -6.65
N HIS A 245 -0.97 7.23 -6.97
CA HIS A 245 -0.24 7.20 -8.23
C HIS A 245 1.27 7.15 -7.98
N PRO A 246 2.02 6.35 -8.76
CA PRO A 246 3.47 6.23 -8.64
C PRO A 246 4.20 7.56 -8.83
N ASN A 247 5.19 7.84 -7.98
CA ASN A 247 6.05 9.04 -8.08
C ASN A 247 7.14 8.80 -9.12
N LYS A 248 6.84 9.05 -10.39
CA LYS A 248 7.71 8.82 -11.54
C LYS A 248 8.34 10.09 -12.14
N ALA A 249 7.89 11.29 -11.73
CA ALA A 249 8.30 12.56 -12.34
C ALA A 249 9.83 12.76 -12.36
N LEU A 250 10.53 12.37 -11.29
CA LEU A 250 12.00 12.45 -11.21
C LEU A 250 12.67 11.53 -12.26
N ALA A 251 12.14 10.33 -12.49
CA ALA A 251 12.62 9.39 -13.49
C ALA A 251 12.32 9.85 -14.91
N GLU A 252 11.13 10.39 -15.16
CA GLU A 252 10.72 10.96 -16.46
C GLU A 252 11.60 12.13 -16.83
N ALA A 253 11.87 13.04 -15.89
CA ALA A 253 12.78 14.18 -16.11
C ALA A 253 14.21 13.75 -16.40
N ALA A 254 14.64 12.59 -15.91
CA ALA A 254 15.94 11.97 -16.20
C ALA A 254 15.97 11.17 -17.51
N GLY A 255 14.88 11.11 -18.27
CA GLY A 255 14.78 10.39 -19.53
C GLY A 255 14.68 8.86 -19.37
N LEU A 256 14.30 8.36 -18.19
CA LEU A 256 14.06 6.94 -17.97
C LEU A 256 12.71 6.51 -18.57
N ALA A 257 12.61 5.26 -19.00
CA ALA A 257 11.34 4.71 -19.49
C ALA A 257 10.32 4.65 -18.38
N CYS A 258 9.19 5.32 -18.57
CA CYS A 258 8.06 5.39 -17.65
C CYS A 258 6.75 5.19 -18.41
N ASN A 259 5.75 4.59 -17.74
CA ASN A 259 4.37 4.55 -18.17
C ASN A 259 3.48 4.86 -16.96
N ARG A 260 2.82 3.88 -16.35
CA ARG A 260 2.08 4.07 -15.08
C ARG A 260 3.04 4.28 -13.89
N GLY A 261 4.23 3.71 -13.95
CA GLY A 261 5.35 3.87 -13.03
C GLY A 261 6.68 3.86 -13.77
N VAL A 262 7.79 3.86 -13.04
CA VAL A 262 9.13 3.67 -13.58
C VAL A 262 9.28 2.23 -14.06
N GLN A 263 9.50 2.02 -15.36
CA GLN A 263 9.61 0.66 -15.92
C GLN A 263 10.89 -0.03 -15.45
N VAL A 264 10.76 -1.27 -15.01
CA VAL A 264 11.87 -2.11 -14.56
C VAL A 264 11.79 -3.51 -15.17
N ASP A 265 12.95 -4.16 -15.28
CA ASP A 265 13.06 -5.59 -15.61
C ASP A 265 12.88 -6.48 -14.35
N SER A 266 13.06 -7.79 -14.52
CA SER A 266 12.97 -8.75 -13.41
C SER A 266 14.06 -8.60 -12.34
N GLN A 267 15.14 -7.86 -12.63
CA GLN A 267 16.21 -7.55 -11.68
C GLN A 267 16.03 -6.14 -11.06
N MET A 268 14.88 -5.51 -11.27
CA MET A 268 14.56 -4.14 -10.84
C MET A 268 15.44 -3.07 -11.51
N THR A 269 16.03 -3.36 -12.67
CA THR A 269 16.83 -2.42 -13.45
C THR A 269 15.92 -1.61 -14.36
N THR A 270 16.13 -0.29 -14.42
CA THR A 270 15.41 0.62 -15.33
C THR A 270 15.99 0.57 -16.76
N SER A 271 15.54 1.45 -17.64
CA SER A 271 16.14 1.63 -18.96
C SER A 271 17.62 2.07 -18.93
N ASN A 272 18.13 2.45 -17.75
CA ASN A 272 19.54 2.75 -17.51
C ASN A 272 20.16 1.70 -16.58
N PRO A 273 21.26 1.00 -16.98
CA PRO A 273 21.81 -0.11 -16.20
C PRO A 273 22.43 0.28 -14.84
N HIS A 274 22.62 1.57 -14.59
CA HIS A 274 23.11 2.10 -13.30
C HIS A 274 22.00 2.61 -12.39
N ILE A 275 20.75 2.56 -12.86
CA ILE A 275 19.58 3.07 -12.13
C ILE A 275 18.55 1.96 -11.97
N HIS A 276 18.14 1.72 -10.76
CA HIS A 276 17.13 0.73 -10.38
C HIS A 276 15.92 1.44 -9.77
N ALA A 277 14.76 0.77 -9.76
CA ALA A 277 13.59 1.27 -9.06
C ALA A 277 12.85 0.12 -8.37
N LEU A 278 12.22 0.41 -7.22
CA LEU A 278 11.46 -0.58 -6.46
C LEU A 278 10.34 0.06 -5.61
N GLY A 279 9.39 -0.75 -5.19
CA GLY A 279 8.24 -0.31 -4.43
C GLY A 279 7.16 0.33 -5.29
N GLU A 280 6.36 1.22 -4.70
CA GLU A 280 5.17 1.77 -5.36
C GLU A 280 5.48 2.71 -6.54
N CYS A 281 6.73 3.20 -6.69
CA CYS A 281 7.09 4.04 -7.83
C CYS A 281 7.39 3.24 -9.10
N CYS A 282 7.69 1.94 -9.00
CA CYS A 282 8.04 1.14 -10.16
C CYS A 282 6.83 0.48 -10.82
N GLN A 283 7.04 0.10 -12.08
CA GLN A 283 6.14 -0.72 -12.87
C GLN A 283 6.93 -1.90 -13.44
N PHE A 284 6.47 -3.11 -13.21
CA PHE A 284 6.99 -4.33 -13.80
C PHE A 284 5.94 -4.90 -14.75
N GLN A 285 6.27 -4.99 -16.03
CA GLN A 285 5.32 -5.31 -17.09
C GLN A 285 4.07 -4.39 -17.00
N GLU A 286 2.85 -4.94 -16.88
CA GLU A 286 1.61 -4.18 -16.74
C GLU A 286 1.22 -3.92 -15.27
N HIS A 287 2.07 -4.29 -14.29
CA HIS A 287 1.73 -4.22 -12.87
C HIS A 287 2.36 -3.02 -12.19
N THR A 288 1.56 -2.28 -11.43
CA THR A 288 1.98 -1.33 -10.39
C THR A 288 1.52 -1.86 -9.04
N PHE A 289 2.25 -1.54 -7.99
CA PHE A 289 2.10 -2.17 -6.68
C PHE A 289 1.60 -1.14 -5.65
N GLY A 290 0.60 -1.49 -4.87
CA GLY A 290 0.05 -0.64 -3.81
C GLY A 290 0.11 -1.31 -2.42
N LEU A 291 0.73 -2.49 -2.33
CA LEU A 291 0.98 -3.21 -1.09
C LEU A 291 2.49 -3.34 -0.86
N VAL A 292 2.90 -3.50 0.39
CA VAL A 292 4.31 -3.54 0.77
C VAL A 292 5.00 -4.86 0.42
N GLU A 293 4.27 -5.99 0.46
CA GLU A 293 4.83 -7.33 0.25
C GLU A 293 5.59 -7.47 -1.08
N PRO A 294 5.01 -7.10 -2.25
CA PRO A 294 5.77 -7.14 -3.50
C PRO A 294 7.03 -6.27 -3.46
N GLY A 295 6.97 -5.11 -2.79
CA GLY A 295 8.13 -4.26 -2.61
C GLY A 295 9.24 -4.91 -1.77
N TYR A 296 8.89 -5.76 -0.81
CA TYR A 296 9.86 -6.52 -0.02
C TYR A 296 10.53 -7.63 -0.84
N GLU A 297 9.78 -8.30 -1.72
CA GLU A 297 10.31 -9.26 -2.68
C GLU A 297 11.26 -8.58 -3.68
N GLN A 298 10.85 -7.42 -4.22
CA GLN A 298 11.68 -6.59 -5.10
C GLN A 298 12.97 -6.18 -4.39
N ALA A 299 12.91 -5.79 -3.11
CA ALA A 299 14.09 -5.44 -2.33
C ALA A 299 15.06 -6.61 -2.16
N ALA A 300 14.54 -7.83 -1.95
CA ALA A 300 15.36 -9.03 -1.85
C ALA A 300 16.03 -9.37 -3.20
N VAL A 301 15.29 -9.31 -4.31
CA VAL A 301 15.80 -9.51 -5.66
C VAL A 301 16.88 -8.49 -6.00
N LEU A 302 16.62 -7.19 -5.76
CA LEU A 302 17.57 -6.13 -6.06
C LEU A 302 18.83 -6.25 -5.20
N ALA A 303 18.72 -6.58 -3.92
CA ALA A 303 19.89 -6.77 -3.07
C ALA A 303 20.78 -7.90 -3.59
N ARG A 304 20.21 -9.05 -3.98
CA ARG A 304 20.94 -10.16 -4.60
C ARG A 304 21.61 -9.77 -5.92
N HIS A 305 20.91 -8.99 -6.76
CA HIS A 305 21.44 -8.46 -8.01
C HIS A 305 22.66 -7.56 -7.76
N LEU A 306 22.53 -6.57 -6.88
CA LEU A 306 23.59 -5.61 -6.54
C LEU A 306 24.79 -6.26 -5.84
N CYS A 307 24.57 -7.33 -5.10
CA CYS A 307 25.62 -8.13 -4.47
C CYS A 307 26.16 -9.24 -5.39
N GLN A 308 25.73 -9.32 -6.64
CA GLN A 308 26.16 -10.32 -7.64
C GLN A 308 25.99 -11.77 -7.16
N VAL A 309 24.93 -12.04 -6.40
CA VAL A 309 24.62 -13.39 -5.93
C VAL A 309 24.19 -14.26 -7.10
N SER A 310 24.89 -15.36 -7.32
CA SER A 310 24.57 -16.32 -8.38
C SER A 310 23.18 -16.95 -8.18
N GLY A 311 22.50 -17.27 -9.31
CA GLY A 311 21.18 -17.90 -9.26
C GLY A 311 20.05 -16.99 -8.74
N ASN A 312 20.16 -15.68 -8.93
CA ASN A 312 19.05 -14.76 -8.66
C ASN A 312 17.93 -14.97 -9.69
N PRO A 313 16.75 -15.50 -9.29
CA PRO A 313 15.68 -15.84 -10.23
C PRO A 313 14.99 -14.63 -10.84
N GLY A 314 15.22 -13.44 -10.25
CA GLY A 314 14.49 -12.23 -10.59
C GLY A 314 13.11 -12.15 -9.89
N PHE A 315 12.49 -11.01 -10.05
CA PHE A 315 11.15 -10.75 -9.53
C PHE A 315 10.09 -11.33 -10.48
N THR A 316 9.18 -12.08 -9.91
CA THR A 316 7.98 -12.56 -10.59
C THR A 316 6.79 -12.19 -9.71
N PRO A 317 5.84 -11.37 -10.19
CA PRO A 317 4.65 -11.06 -9.41
C PRO A 317 3.88 -12.34 -9.11
N GLY A 318 3.75 -12.66 -7.83
CA GLY A 318 2.84 -13.69 -7.38
C GLY A 318 1.40 -13.17 -7.24
N GLU A 319 0.45 -14.06 -7.07
CA GLU A 319 -0.89 -13.67 -6.66
C GLU A 319 -0.81 -13.08 -5.25
N ILE A 320 -1.17 -11.79 -5.15
CA ILE A 320 -1.08 -11.04 -3.91
C ILE A 320 -2.34 -11.33 -3.09
N ALA A 321 -2.16 -12.11 -2.04
CA ALA A 321 -3.22 -12.27 -1.05
C ALA A 321 -3.37 -10.98 -0.26
N THR A 322 -4.57 -10.43 -0.26
CA THR A 322 -4.90 -9.28 0.57
C THR A 322 -5.38 -9.76 1.93
N ARG A 323 -4.72 -9.30 2.98
CA ARG A 323 -5.14 -9.51 4.37
C ARG A 323 -5.31 -8.17 5.03
N LEU A 324 -6.48 -7.95 5.58
CA LEU A 324 -6.84 -6.70 6.25
C LEU A 324 -7.60 -7.03 7.53
N LYS A 325 -7.42 -6.21 8.55
CA LYS A 325 -8.22 -6.24 9.76
C LYS A 325 -8.80 -4.85 9.99
N ILE A 326 -10.07 -4.69 9.67
CA ILE A 326 -10.80 -3.45 9.95
C ILE A 326 -11.57 -3.68 11.23
N SER A 327 -11.22 -2.94 12.29
CA SER A 327 -12.00 -2.94 13.53
C SER A 327 -12.33 -4.34 14.06
N ASP A 328 -11.33 -5.19 14.16
CA ASP A 328 -11.45 -6.58 14.57
C ASP A 328 -12.21 -7.51 13.62
N LEU A 329 -12.63 -7.02 12.46
CA LEU A 329 -13.19 -7.84 11.39
C LEU A 329 -12.07 -8.22 10.41
N PRO A 330 -11.56 -9.46 10.45
CA PRO A 330 -10.54 -9.91 9.52
C PRO A 330 -11.15 -10.13 8.13
N ILE A 331 -10.40 -9.70 7.11
CA ILE A 331 -10.76 -9.83 5.70
C ILE A 331 -9.59 -10.46 4.96
N PHE A 332 -9.89 -11.42 4.12
CA PHE A 332 -8.95 -12.05 3.22
C PHE A 332 -9.52 -12.12 1.82
N SER A 333 -8.68 -11.86 0.82
CA SER A 333 -9.02 -12.05 -0.58
C SER A 333 -7.75 -12.44 -1.35
N CYS A 334 -7.86 -13.44 -2.23
CA CYS A 334 -6.79 -13.93 -3.08
C CYS A 334 -7.37 -14.38 -4.43
N GLY A 335 -6.71 -14.03 -5.52
CA GLY A 335 -7.16 -14.35 -6.88
C GLY A 335 -8.42 -13.58 -7.31
N PRO A 336 -9.11 -14.04 -8.38
CA PRO A 336 -10.35 -13.45 -8.86
C PRO A 336 -11.43 -13.44 -7.77
N ILE A 337 -12.27 -12.40 -7.78
CA ILE A 337 -13.40 -12.24 -6.85
C ILE A 337 -14.75 -12.49 -7.54
N THR A 338 -14.73 -12.54 -8.85
CA THR A 338 -15.93 -12.76 -9.70
C THR A 338 -15.74 -14.04 -10.49
N PRO A 339 -16.74 -14.94 -10.50
CA PRO A 339 -16.65 -16.18 -11.25
C PRO A 339 -16.61 -15.90 -12.77
N GLY A 340 -15.80 -16.65 -13.48
CA GLY A 340 -15.76 -16.73 -14.94
C GLY A 340 -16.82 -17.72 -15.49
N PRO A 341 -16.88 -17.91 -16.82
CA PRO A 341 -17.89 -18.77 -17.46
C PRO A 341 -17.84 -20.26 -17.05
N HIS A 342 -16.66 -20.72 -16.60
CA HIS A 342 -16.40 -22.14 -16.22
C HIS A 342 -16.03 -22.27 -14.75
N THR A 343 -16.23 -21.21 -13.97
CA THR A 343 -15.89 -21.18 -12.54
C THR A 343 -17.08 -21.68 -11.74
N GLU A 344 -16.85 -22.67 -10.91
CA GLU A 344 -17.79 -23.11 -9.89
C GLU A 344 -17.56 -22.30 -8.62
N THR A 345 -18.64 -21.92 -7.94
CA THR A 345 -18.61 -21.13 -6.72
C THR A 345 -19.09 -21.96 -5.54
N ILE A 346 -18.28 -22.02 -4.49
CA ILE A 346 -18.66 -22.54 -3.17
C ILE A 346 -18.79 -21.33 -2.26
N GLU A 347 -20.00 -21.11 -1.70
CA GLU A 347 -20.30 -19.94 -0.90
C GLU A 347 -21.00 -20.32 0.40
N TRP A 348 -20.65 -19.65 1.50
CA TRP A 348 -21.31 -19.78 2.79
C TRP A 348 -21.37 -18.43 3.50
N GLN A 349 -22.40 -18.25 4.33
CA GLN A 349 -22.54 -17.01 5.09
C GLN A 349 -23.29 -17.26 6.41
N ASP A 350 -22.87 -16.51 7.43
CA ASP A 350 -23.58 -16.39 8.71
C ASP A 350 -23.65 -14.90 9.10
N TYR A 351 -24.80 -14.30 8.89
CA TYR A 351 -24.99 -12.88 9.21
C TYR A 351 -24.89 -12.58 10.70
N ALA A 352 -25.29 -13.53 11.56
CA ALA A 352 -25.28 -13.34 13.01
C ALA A 352 -23.84 -13.29 13.55
N GLN A 353 -22.95 -14.07 12.95
CA GLN A 353 -21.52 -14.11 13.28
C GLN A 353 -20.66 -13.18 12.42
N ALA A 354 -21.26 -12.46 11.49
CA ALA A 354 -20.55 -11.66 10.49
C ALA A 354 -19.50 -12.46 9.69
N VAL A 355 -19.84 -13.71 9.33
CA VAL A 355 -18.96 -14.60 8.57
C VAL A 355 -19.47 -14.73 7.15
N TYR A 356 -18.55 -14.56 6.19
CA TYR A 356 -18.77 -14.84 4.77
C TYR A 356 -17.55 -15.52 4.17
N GLY A 357 -17.78 -16.50 3.31
CA GLY A 357 -16.74 -17.15 2.53
C GLY A 357 -17.21 -17.45 1.12
N GLN A 358 -16.30 -17.26 0.16
CA GLN A 358 -16.45 -17.65 -1.23
C GLN A 358 -15.17 -18.30 -1.72
N LEU A 359 -15.28 -19.44 -2.38
CA LEU A 359 -14.21 -20.11 -3.10
C LEU A 359 -14.59 -20.25 -4.57
N LEU A 360 -13.66 -19.90 -5.44
CA LEU A 360 -13.80 -20.06 -6.89
C LEU A 360 -12.95 -21.25 -7.36
N VAL A 361 -13.57 -22.17 -8.07
CA VAL A 361 -12.94 -23.42 -8.48
C VAL A 361 -13.04 -23.60 -9.99
N GLU A 362 -11.91 -23.86 -10.64
CA GLU A 362 -11.83 -24.22 -12.07
C GLU A 362 -10.98 -25.48 -12.25
N HIS A 363 -11.46 -26.44 -13.01
CA HIS A 363 -10.76 -27.70 -13.30
C HIS A 363 -10.22 -28.37 -12.02
N ASN A 364 -11.04 -28.46 -10.97
CA ASN A 364 -10.69 -28.99 -9.66
C ASN A 364 -9.51 -28.29 -8.97
N ARG A 365 -9.28 -27.00 -9.27
CA ARG A 365 -8.25 -26.18 -8.63
C ARG A 365 -8.89 -24.92 -8.08
N LEU A 366 -8.43 -24.50 -6.89
CA LEU A 366 -8.86 -23.25 -6.30
C LEU A 366 -8.18 -22.10 -7.05
N THR A 367 -8.96 -21.19 -7.62
CA THR A 367 -8.47 -20.02 -8.36
C THR A 367 -8.65 -18.72 -7.59
N GLY A 368 -9.70 -18.63 -6.74
CA GLY A 368 -9.97 -17.44 -5.96
C GLY A 368 -10.62 -17.77 -4.62
N ALA A 369 -10.41 -16.90 -3.63
CA ALA A 369 -11.01 -17.02 -2.31
C ALA A 369 -11.28 -15.66 -1.68
N ILE A 370 -12.45 -15.49 -1.07
CA ILE A 370 -12.84 -14.37 -0.22
C ILE A 370 -13.25 -14.92 1.13
N LEU A 371 -12.70 -14.37 2.22
CA LEU A 371 -13.15 -14.66 3.58
C LEU A 371 -13.35 -13.35 4.34
N LEU A 372 -14.41 -13.29 5.13
CA LEU A 372 -14.72 -12.19 6.03
C LEU A 372 -15.21 -12.76 7.36
N GLY A 373 -14.73 -12.22 8.48
CA GLY A 373 -15.06 -12.68 9.83
C GLY A 373 -14.19 -13.84 10.29
N ASP A 374 -14.28 -15.00 9.66
CA ASP A 374 -13.36 -16.11 9.90
C ASP A 374 -12.36 -16.26 8.75
N THR A 375 -11.11 -15.93 9.01
CA THR A 375 -10.00 -16.06 8.05
C THR A 375 -8.97 -17.13 8.45
N SER A 376 -9.32 -18.04 9.35
CA SER A 376 -8.41 -19.07 9.87
C SER A 376 -7.84 -19.96 8.77
N SER A 377 -8.61 -20.25 7.74
CA SER A 377 -8.22 -21.06 6.58
C SER A 377 -7.49 -20.29 5.47
N ALA A 378 -7.34 -18.97 5.58
CA ALA A 378 -6.72 -18.12 4.57
C ALA A 378 -5.30 -18.56 4.14
N PRO A 379 -4.39 -18.97 5.07
CA PRO A 379 -3.05 -19.43 4.68
C PRO A 379 -3.11 -20.67 3.79
N TRP A 380 -4.01 -21.60 4.10
CA TRP A 380 -4.17 -22.83 3.33
C TRP A 380 -4.79 -22.56 1.95
N TYR A 381 -5.82 -21.74 1.86
CA TYR A 381 -6.39 -21.37 0.56
C TYR A 381 -5.39 -20.62 -0.32
N SER A 382 -4.59 -19.72 0.26
CA SER A 382 -3.48 -19.08 -0.48
C SER A 382 -2.50 -20.10 -1.04
N GLU A 383 -2.17 -21.13 -0.27
CA GLU A 383 -1.26 -22.20 -0.71
C GLU A 383 -1.86 -23.04 -1.84
N LEU A 384 -3.14 -23.42 -1.73
CA LEU A 384 -3.85 -24.16 -2.78
C LEU A 384 -3.93 -23.38 -4.09
N ILE A 385 -4.22 -22.06 -4.01
CA ILE A 385 -4.27 -21.18 -5.18
C ILE A 385 -2.88 -21.08 -5.84
N ARG A 386 -1.83 -20.80 -5.04
CA ARG A 386 -0.47 -20.64 -5.54
C ARG A 386 0.11 -21.92 -6.15
N SER A 387 -0.14 -23.08 -5.52
CA SER A 387 0.38 -24.37 -5.99
C SER A 387 -0.42 -24.96 -7.13
N GLY A 388 -1.65 -24.49 -7.36
CA GLY A 388 -2.59 -25.09 -8.31
C GLY A 388 -2.92 -26.54 -7.97
N THR A 389 -2.93 -26.90 -6.67
CA THR A 389 -3.19 -28.27 -6.20
C THR A 389 -4.60 -28.71 -6.61
N ASP A 390 -4.72 -29.95 -7.09
CA ASP A 390 -6.02 -30.60 -7.34
C ASP A 390 -6.76 -30.84 -6.03
N ILE A 391 -7.97 -30.30 -5.91
CA ILE A 391 -8.80 -30.33 -4.70
C ILE A 391 -9.91 -31.38 -4.77
N SER A 392 -9.93 -32.27 -5.75
CA SER A 392 -11.00 -33.24 -5.95
C SER A 392 -11.33 -34.03 -4.67
N ARG A 393 -10.31 -34.40 -3.91
CA ARG A 393 -10.46 -35.17 -2.64
C ARG A 393 -11.00 -34.29 -1.48
N TYR A 394 -10.96 -32.98 -1.60
CA TYR A 394 -11.41 -32.06 -0.55
C TYR A 394 -12.75 -31.38 -0.89
N ARG A 395 -13.31 -31.68 -2.05
CA ARG A 395 -14.39 -30.93 -2.63
C ARG A 395 -15.57 -30.72 -1.70
N ASP A 396 -15.99 -31.78 -1.02
CA ASP A 396 -17.18 -31.73 -0.15
C ASP A 396 -16.91 -31.11 1.21
N THR A 397 -15.64 -30.93 1.58
CA THR A 397 -15.24 -30.45 2.90
C THR A 397 -14.41 -29.17 2.86
N ILE A 398 -14.02 -28.69 1.67
CA ILE A 398 -13.11 -27.55 1.52
C ILE A 398 -13.62 -26.27 2.21
N ALA A 399 -14.93 -26.04 2.22
CA ALA A 399 -15.55 -24.89 2.87
C ALA A 399 -15.34 -24.86 4.39
N PHE A 400 -15.13 -26.02 5.02
CA PHE A 400 -14.91 -26.15 6.48
C PHE A 400 -13.44 -25.94 6.87
N GLY A 401 -12.55 -25.79 5.89
CA GLY A 401 -11.13 -25.54 6.10
C GLY A 401 -10.28 -26.78 6.29
N LYS A 402 -8.95 -26.54 6.39
CA LYS A 402 -7.94 -27.61 6.39
C LYS A 402 -8.18 -28.72 7.42
N PRO A 403 -8.53 -28.44 8.69
CA PRO A 403 -8.71 -29.50 9.70
C PRO A 403 -9.74 -30.55 9.32
N TYR A 404 -10.79 -30.16 8.62
CA TYR A 404 -11.84 -31.06 8.19
C TYR A 404 -11.49 -31.84 6.92
N CYS A 405 -10.59 -31.29 6.10
CA CYS A 405 -10.09 -31.97 4.90
C CYS A 405 -9.03 -33.02 5.24
N ASP A 406 -8.17 -32.77 6.21
CA ASP A 406 -7.15 -33.71 6.68
C ASP A 406 -7.79 -34.87 7.47
N ALA A 407 -8.94 -34.68 8.12
CA ALA A 407 -9.66 -35.71 8.85
C ALA A 407 -10.49 -36.65 7.92
N ALA A 408 -10.81 -36.17 6.70
CA ALA A 408 -11.56 -36.93 5.70
C ALA A 408 -10.68 -37.70 4.71
N ALA A 409 -9.35 -37.54 4.77
CA ALA A 409 -8.35 -38.22 3.96
C ALA A 409 -7.76 -39.44 4.70
#